data_16532428cdba5830713b587a149f5723
#
_entry.id   16532428cdba5830713b587a149f5723
#
_cell.length_a   1.000
_cell.length_b   1.000
_cell.length_c   1.000
_cell.angle_alpha   90.00
_cell.angle_beta   90.00
_cell.angle_gamma   90.00
#
_symmetry.space_group_name_H-M   'P 1'
#
loop_
_entity.id
_entity.type
_entity.pdbx_description
1 polymer ?
#
loop_
_entity_poly.entity_id
_entity_poly.type
_entity_poly.pdbx_seq_one_letter_code
_entity_poly.pdbx_strand_id
1 'polypeptide(L)'
;IFLIGCGSSPELKSKDIPKWAINQPDLCGLGVYKTKGNFGTDKRFSIAHGRLDLSGQIETKVRSMIKLYASSGELEGEDFTEDLTRLAAVNLSKTTINGSIPVKIKIVGNNVFTLVCLKPGKLTEAIGEMGALNKAQRKDLQRKSDIAHQELRDQMENYND
;
A
#
# COMPACT_ATOMS: atom_id res chain seq x y z
N ILE A 1 27.19 -8.83 45.16
CA ILE A 1 25.77 -8.57 44.69
C ILE A 1 25.92 -7.76 43.43
N PHE A 2 25.75 -8.43 42.28
CA PHE A 2 25.75 -7.76 40.95
C PHE A 2 24.30 -7.34 40.63
N LEU A 3 24.03 -6.05 40.62
CA LEU A 3 22.79 -5.51 40.09
C LEU A 3 22.88 -5.52 38.54
N ILE A 4 22.17 -6.47 37.92
CA ILE A 4 21.96 -6.50 36.47
C ILE A 4 20.97 -5.39 36.18
N GLY A 5 21.47 -4.27 35.65
CA GLY A 5 20.65 -3.20 35.12
C GLY A 5 19.91 -3.71 33.88
N CYS A 6 18.55 -3.84 33.97
CA CYS A 6 17.69 -3.98 32.80
C CYS A 6 17.87 -2.74 31.94
N GLY A 7 18.62 -2.86 30.84
CA GLY A 7 18.66 -1.84 29.79
C GLY A 7 17.29 -1.72 29.16
N SER A 8 16.52 -0.69 29.53
CA SER A 8 15.29 -0.33 28.87
C SER A 8 15.59 0.01 27.40
N SER A 9 15.02 -0.77 26.47
CA SER A 9 15.05 -0.43 25.06
C SER A 9 14.50 0.99 24.88
N PRO A 10 15.12 1.86 24.06
CA PRO A 10 14.63 3.20 23.85
C PRO A 10 13.18 3.15 23.34
N GLU A 11 12.28 3.69 24.14
CA GLU A 11 10.85 3.73 23.84
C GLU A 11 10.62 4.68 22.66
N LEU A 12 9.93 4.21 21.63
CA LEU A 12 9.63 4.98 20.43
C LEU A 12 8.65 6.10 20.81
N LYS A 13 9.09 7.35 20.78
CA LYS A 13 8.21 8.49 21.06
C LYS A 13 7.44 8.85 19.79
N SER A 14 6.16 9.12 19.91
CA SER A 14 5.28 9.45 18.77
C SER A 14 5.79 10.62 17.94
N LYS A 15 6.46 11.60 18.56
CA LYS A 15 7.07 12.76 17.87
C LYS A 15 8.22 12.40 16.93
N ASP A 16 8.84 11.24 17.12
CA ASP A 16 9.98 10.78 16.30
C ASP A 16 9.52 9.95 15.10
N ILE A 17 8.25 9.51 15.10
CA ILE A 17 7.66 8.76 14.00
C ILE A 17 7.48 9.69 12.79
N PRO A 18 7.91 9.28 11.59
CA PRO A 18 7.75 10.10 10.39
C PRO A 18 6.27 10.45 10.14
N LYS A 19 5.99 11.69 9.74
CA LYS A 19 4.61 12.14 9.43
C LYS A 19 3.92 11.25 8.39
N TRP A 20 4.66 10.82 7.36
CA TRP A 20 4.16 9.92 6.32
C TRP A 20 3.85 8.49 6.83
N ALA A 21 4.41 8.09 7.98
CA ALA A 21 4.08 6.81 8.61
C ALA A 21 2.83 6.92 9.48
N ILE A 22 2.52 8.13 10.00
CA ILE A 22 1.30 8.41 10.77
C ILE A 22 0.12 8.64 9.82
N ASN A 23 0.34 9.45 8.78
CA ASN A 23 -0.65 9.80 7.75
C ASN A 23 -0.24 9.15 6.43
N GLN A 24 -0.44 7.83 6.34
CA GLN A 24 -0.03 7.06 5.19
C GLN A 24 -0.83 7.45 3.95
N PRO A 25 -0.16 7.78 2.83
CA PRO A 25 -0.85 8.08 1.58
C PRO A 25 -1.55 6.85 1.00
N ASP A 26 -2.62 7.07 0.26
CA ASP A 26 -3.26 6.05 -0.57
C ASP A 26 -2.25 5.42 -1.55
N LEU A 27 -2.45 4.17 -1.91
CA LEU A 27 -1.58 3.39 -2.81
C LEU A 27 -0.13 3.25 -2.31
N CYS A 28 0.08 3.45 -1.02
CA CYS A 28 1.34 3.18 -0.33
C CYS A 28 1.13 2.23 0.85
N GLY A 29 2.13 1.42 1.14
CA GLY A 29 2.15 0.52 2.28
C GLY A 29 3.28 0.89 3.24
N LEU A 30 3.01 0.83 4.53
CA LEU A 30 3.98 1.08 5.59
C LEU A 30 4.65 -0.21 6.04
N GLY A 31 5.96 -0.25 5.91
CA GLY A 31 6.79 -1.30 6.50
C GLY A 31 7.52 -0.78 7.73
N VAL A 32 7.41 -1.53 8.82
CA VAL A 32 8.19 -1.28 10.05
C VAL A 32 8.90 -2.57 10.41
N TYR A 33 10.20 -2.47 10.67
CA TYR A 33 11.00 -3.61 11.09
C TYR A 33 11.98 -3.23 12.19
N LYS A 34 12.01 -3.99 13.28
CA LYS A 34 12.96 -3.78 14.37
C LYS A 34 14.35 -4.25 13.94
N THR A 35 15.32 -3.34 13.96
CA THR A 35 16.69 -3.65 13.53
C THR A 35 17.33 -4.76 14.34
N LYS A 36 18.08 -5.61 13.65
CA LYS A 36 18.91 -6.68 14.22
C LYS A 36 20.40 -6.42 14.01
N GLY A 37 20.78 -5.20 13.61
CA GLY A 37 22.17 -4.77 13.43
C GLY A 37 22.72 -4.92 12.01
N ASN A 38 21.93 -5.44 11.05
CA ASN A 38 22.29 -5.48 9.64
C ASN A 38 21.32 -4.65 8.82
N PHE A 39 21.69 -3.40 8.56
CA PHE A 39 20.82 -2.46 7.86
C PHE A 39 20.31 -2.97 6.49
N GLY A 40 21.15 -3.66 5.72
CA GLY A 40 20.75 -4.19 4.42
C GLY A 40 19.63 -5.23 4.53
N THR A 41 19.72 -6.11 5.50
CA THR A 41 18.71 -7.12 5.80
C THR A 41 17.46 -6.49 6.41
N ASP A 42 17.63 -5.61 7.40
CA ASP A 42 16.57 -4.93 8.10
C ASP A 42 15.71 -4.08 7.12
N LYS A 43 16.37 -3.38 6.19
CA LYS A 43 15.72 -2.64 5.09
C LYS A 43 14.88 -3.56 4.20
N ARG A 44 15.40 -4.73 3.82
CA ARG A 44 14.66 -5.69 2.97
C ARG A 44 13.40 -6.18 3.67
N PHE A 45 13.47 -6.50 4.95
CA PHE A 45 12.30 -6.91 5.73
C PHE A 45 11.28 -5.78 5.88
N SER A 46 11.74 -4.56 6.15
CA SER A 46 10.85 -3.40 6.21
C SER A 46 10.14 -3.16 4.88
N ILE A 47 10.83 -3.26 3.73
CA ILE A 47 10.22 -3.17 2.40
C ILE A 47 9.21 -4.30 2.17
N ALA A 48 9.51 -5.53 2.59
CA ALA A 48 8.60 -6.67 2.44
C ALA A 48 7.31 -6.46 3.24
N HIS A 49 7.39 -5.95 4.47
CA HIS A 49 6.23 -5.57 5.27
C HIS A 49 5.42 -4.46 4.59
N GLY A 50 6.07 -3.43 4.04
CA GLY A 50 5.40 -2.36 3.29
C GLY A 50 4.65 -2.86 2.06
N ARG A 51 5.21 -3.84 1.33
CA ARG A 51 4.54 -4.49 0.21
C ARG A 51 3.32 -5.28 0.63
N LEU A 52 3.40 -5.98 1.75
CA LEU A 52 2.29 -6.74 2.30
C LEU A 52 1.14 -5.82 2.71
N ASP A 53 1.45 -4.73 3.40
CA ASP A 53 0.49 -3.71 3.79
C ASP A 53 -0.17 -3.04 2.57
N LEU A 54 0.64 -2.63 1.58
CA LEU A 54 0.15 -2.07 0.32
C LEU A 54 -0.79 -3.02 -0.41
N SER A 55 -0.49 -4.32 -0.45
CA SER A 55 -1.33 -5.33 -1.08
C SER A 55 -2.72 -5.39 -0.45
N GLY A 56 -2.79 -5.38 0.88
CA GLY A 56 -4.06 -5.37 1.62
C GLY A 56 -4.90 -4.12 1.37
N GLN A 57 -4.26 -2.97 1.29
CA GLN A 57 -4.94 -1.70 1.02
C GLN A 57 -5.50 -1.61 -0.39
N ILE A 58 -4.72 -2.06 -1.40
CA ILE A 58 -5.18 -2.10 -2.79
C ILE A 58 -6.37 -3.04 -2.92
N GLU A 59 -6.30 -4.23 -2.31
CA GLU A 59 -7.41 -5.18 -2.30
C GLU A 59 -8.68 -4.55 -1.71
N THR A 60 -8.57 -3.88 -0.57
CA THR A 60 -9.69 -3.20 0.08
C THR A 60 -10.27 -2.10 -0.80
N LYS A 61 -9.42 -1.28 -1.43
CA LYS A 61 -9.85 -0.19 -2.32
C LYS A 61 -10.59 -0.70 -3.54
N VAL A 62 -10.09 -1.76 -4.17
CA VAL A 62 -10.74 -2.37 -5.34
C VAL A 62 -12.06 -3.02 -4.98
N ARG A 63 -12.13 -3.74 -3.85
CA ARG A 63 -13.40 -4.29 -3.36
C ARG A 63 -14.45 -3.20 -3.15
N SER A 64 -14.06 -2.07 -2.57
CA SER A 64 -14.96 -0.92 -2.37
C SER A 64 -15.46 -0.34 -3.70
N MET A 65 -14.58 -0.21 -4.69
CA MET A 65 -14.96 0.26 -6.02
C MET A 65 -15.94 -0.70 -6.72
N ILE A 66 -15.70 -2.01 -6.66
CA ILE A 66 -16.58 -3.02 -7.25
C ILE A 66 -17.95 -3.00 -6.56
N LYS A 67 -18.00 -2.89 -5.24
CA LYS A 67 -19.27 -2.77 -4.49
C LYS A 67 -20.09 -1.54 -4.90
N LEU A 68 -19.44 -0.42 -5.18
CA LEU A 68 -20.11 0.78 -5.68
C LEU A 68 -20.75 0.52 -7.05
N TYR A 69 -20.07 -0.19 -7.95
CA TYR A 69 -20.64 -0.58 -9.25
C TYR A 69 -21.82 -1.54 -9.10
N ALA A 70 -21.71 -2.54 -8.22
CA ALA A 70 -22.80 -3.46 -7.96
C ALA A 70 -24.05 -2.75 -7.41
N SER A 71 -23.86 -1.76 -6.53
CA SER A 71 -24.95 -0.98 -5.95
C SER A 71 -25.58 0.02 -6.93
N SER A 72 -24.87 0.44 -7.98
CA SER A 72 -25.40 1.32 -9.04
C SER A 72 -26.24 0.58 -10.09
N GLY A 73 -26.33 -0.76 -10.01
CA GLY A 73 -27.03 -1.58 -11.00
C GLY A 73 -26.25 -1.79 -12.31
N GLU A 74 -24.99 -1.38 -12.35
CA GLU A 74 -24.11 -1.54 -13.53
C GLU A 74 -23.49 -2.95 -13.63
N LEU A 75 -23.59 -3.75 -12.57
CA LEU A 75 -23.18 -5.16 -12.52
C LEU A 75 -24.41 -6.03 -12.25
N GLU A 76 -24.63 -7.04 -13.08
CA GLU A 76 -25.70 -8.02 -12.90
C GLU A 76 -25.24 -9.16 -11.96
N GLY A 77 -25.93 -9.30 -10.81
CA GLY A 77 -25.83 -10.45 -9.89
C GLY A 77 -24.73 -10.37 -8.82
N GLU A 78 -25.02 -10.88 -7.61
CA GLU A 78 -24.07 -10.96 -6.49
C GLU A 78 -22.87 -11.88 -6.81
N ASP A 79 -23.09 -13.00 -7.49
CA ASP A 79 -22.04 -13.97 -7.82
C ASP A 79 -21.00 -13.39 -8.79
N PHE A 80 -21.42 -12.53 -9.70
CA PHE A 80 -20.53 -11.84 -10.62
C PHE A 80 -19.62 -10.85 -9.89
N THR A 81 -20.12 -10.18 -8.85
CA THR A 81 -19.36 -9.23 -8.03
C THR A 81 -18.27 -9.95 -7.21
N GLU A 82 -18.55 -11.14 -6.69
CA GLU A 82 -17.59 -11.92 -5.91
C GLU A 82 -16.45 -12.45 -6.79
N ASP A 83 -16.77 -12.99 -7.96
CA ASP A 83 -15.76 -13.45 -8.92
C ASP A 83 -14.90 -12.29 -9.45
N LEU A 84 -15.47 -11.14 -9.74
CA LEU A 84 -14.72 -9.93 -10.08
C LEU A 84 -13.77 -9.50 -8.99
N THR A 85 -14.23 -9.51 -7.74
CA THR A 85 -13.42 -9.15 -6.59
C THR A 85 -12.24 -10.10 -6.43
N ARG A 86 -12.47 -11.41 -6.58
CA ARG A 86 -11.42 -12.43 -6.50
C ARG A 86 -10.39 -12.28 -7.61
N LEU A 87 -10.80 -12.11 -8.86
CA LEU A 87 -9.90 -11.90 -9.99
C LEU A 87 -9.09 -10.61 -9.86
N ALA A 88 -9.73 -9.53 -9.40
CA ALA A 88 -9.07 -8.28 -9.12
C ALA A 88 -7.99 -8.44 -8.04
N ALA A 89 -8.30 -9.10 -6.93
CA ALA A 89 -7.37 -9.32 -5.83
C ALA A 89 -6.12 -10.10 -6.29
N VAL A 90 -6.28 -11.14 -7.09
CA VAL A 90 -5.17 -11.94 -7.63
C VAL A 90 -4.28 -11.11 -8.56
N ASN A 91 -4.86 -10.37 -9.49
CA ASN A 91 -4.10 -9.56 -10.45
C ASN A 91 -3.38 -8.40 -9.76
N LEU A 92 -4.04 -7.76 -8.81
CA LEU A 92 -3.47 -6.65 -8.05
C LEU A 92 -2.35 -7.10 -7.11
N SER A 93 -2.43 -8.27 -6.49
CA SER A 93 -1.33 -8.82 -5.70
C SER A 93 -0.06 -8.97 -6.55
N LYS A 94 -0.16 -9.51 -7.75
CA LYS A 94 0.96 -9.62 -8.69
C LYS A 94 1.50 -8.26 -9.11
N THR A 95 0.61 -7.33 -9.45
CA THR A 95 0.97 -5.96 -9.86
C THR A 95 1.64 -5.20 -8.72
N THR A 96 1.15 -5.35 -7.49
CA THR A 96 1.71 -4.70 -6.30
C THR A 96 3.15 -5.15 -6.05
N ILE A 97 3.42 -6.46 -6.11
CA ILE A 97 4.77 -6.99 -5.91
C ILE A 97 5.74 -6.45 -6.98
N ASN A 98 5.33 -6.46 -8.25
CA ASN A 98 6.17 -6.09 -9.38
C ASN A 98 6.21 -4.58 -9.66
N GLY A 99 5.17 -3.84 -9.24
CA GLY A 99 4.98 -2.43 -9.53
C GLY A 99 5.26 -1.48 -8.36
N SER A 100 5.62 -2.00 -7.17
CA SER A 100 5.88 -1.18 -5.99
C SER A 100 7.35 -0.81 -5.84
N ILE A 101 7.59 0.40 -5.36
CA ILE A 101 8.93 0.93 -5.06
C ILE A 101 8.97 1.50 -3.65
N PRO A 102 10.08 1.34 -2.91
CA PRO A 102 10.32 2.08 -1.69
C PRO A 102 10.60 3.56 -2.05
N VAL A 103 9.80 4.47 -1.52
CA VAL A 103 9.91 5.91 -1.79
C VAL A 103 10.50 6.69 -0.64
N LYS A 104 10.31 6.22 0.60
CA LYS A 104 10.92 6.82 1.81
C LYS A 104 11.40 5.73 2.75
N ILE A 105 12.54 5.97 3.40
CA ILE A 105 13.12 5.12 4.43
C ILE A 105 13.64 6.01 5.54
N LYS A 106 13.30 5.72 6.79
CA LYS A 106 13.79 6.43 7.96
C LYS A 106 14.07 5.45 9.09
N ILE A 107 15.19 5.65 9.77
CA ILE A 107 15.52 4.90 10.99
C ILE A 107 15.15 5.77 12.18
N VAL A 108 14.36 5.24 13.08
CA VAL A 108 13.97 5.90 14.32
C VAL A 108 14.17 4.93 15.48
N GLY A 109 15.09 5.25 16.35
CA GLY A 109 15.54 4.33 17.38
C GLY A 109 16.04 3.01 16.77
N ASN A 110 15.45 1.90 17.20
CA ASN A 110 15.75 0.57 16.69
C ASN A 110 14.76 0.09 15.62
N ASN A 111 14.09 1.00 14.91
CA ASN A 111 13.12 0.61 13.89
C ASN A 111 13.48 1.24 12.55
N VAL A 112 13.34 0.44 11.49
CA VAL A 112 13.42 0.90 10.11
C VAL A 112 12.00 1.07 9.61
N PHE A 113 11.63 2.31 9.28
CA PHE A 113 10.37 2.67 8.64
C PHE A 113 10.59 2.78 7.14
N THR A 114 9.71 2.17 6.36
CA THR A 114 9.76 2.24 4.90
C THR A 114 8.37 2.52 4.36
N LEU A 115 8.24 3.51 3.50
CA LEU A 115 7.04 3.74 2.71
C LEU A 115 7.24 3.14 1.32
N VAL A 116 6.38 2.19 0.96
CA VAL A 116 6.40 1.50 -0.33
C VAL A 116 5.16 1.88 -1.09
N CYS A 117 5.31 2.52 -2.24
CA CYS A 117 4.18 2.97 -3.05
C CYS A 117 4.10 2.25 -4.38
N LEU A 118 2.88 2.15 -4.92
CA LEU A 118 2.67 1.62 -6.26
C LEU A 118 3.21 2.63 -7.29
N LYS A 119 3.89 2.13 -8.32
CA LYS A 119 4.32 2.99 -9.43
C LYS A 119 3.11 3.60 -10.14
N PRO A 120 3.20 4.89 -10.55
CA PRO A 120 2.16 5.50 -11.37
C PRO A 120 1.79 4.65 -12.58
N GLY A 121 0.51 4.53 -12.88
CA GLY A 121 -0.01 3.78 -14.02
C GLY A 121 -0.11 2.25 -13.82
N LYS A 122 0.52 1.66 -12.81
CA LYS A 122 0.47 0.20 -12.62
C LYS A 122 -0.91 -0.31 -12.19
N LEU A 123 -1.64 0.44 -11.40
CA LEU A 123 -3.03 0.11 -11.08
C LEU A 123 -3.93 0.26 -12.32
N THR A 124 -3.74 1.32 -13.08
CA THR A 124 -4.47 1.60 -14.33
C THR A 124 -4.22 0.51 -15.37
N GLU A 125 -2.98 0.05 -15.53
CA GLU A 125 -2.59 -1.07 -16.39
C GLU A 125 -3.31 -2.37 -15.98
N ALA A 126 -3.24 -2.72 -14.68
CA ALA A 126 -3.88 -3.93 -14.15
C ALA A 126 -5.41 -3.92 -14.34
N ILE A 127 -6.06 -2.76 -14.14
CA ILE A 127 -7.49 -2.59 -14.41
C ILE A 127 -7.80 -2.81 -15.90
N GLY A 128 -6.93 -2.33 -16.80
CA GLY A 128 -7.07 -2.52 -18.26
C GLY A 128 -7.06 -3.97 -18.68
N GLU A 129 -6.33 -4.83 -17.97
CA GLU A 129 -6.21 -6.28 -18.23
C GLU A 129 -7.36 -7.12 -17.64
N MET A 130 -8.27 -6.49 -16.87
CA MET A 130 -9.39 -7.20 -16.23
C MET A 130 -10.46 -7.58 -17.27
N GLY A 131 -10.37 -8.81 -17.80
CA GLY A 131 -11.31 -9.31 -18.80
C GLY A 131 -12.77 -9.46 -18.34
N ALA A 132 -12.98 -9.54 -17.02
CA ALA A 132 -14.33 -9.61 -16.43
C ALA A 132 -15.09 -8.27 -16.47
N LEU A 133 -14.40 -7.14 -16.68
CA LEU A 133 -15.01 -5.81 -16.81
C LEU A 133 -15.31 -5.50 -18.28
N ASN A 134 -16.44 -4.88 -18.56
CA ASN A 134 -16.71 -4.31 -19.88
C ASN A 134 -15.84 -3.06 -20.13
N LYS A 135 -15.84 -2.57 -21.39
CA LYS A 135 -14.98 -1.45 -21.80
C LYS A 135 -15.28 -0.16 -21.04
N ALA A 136 -16.56 0.13 -20.74
CA ALA A 136 -16.95 1.34 -20.01
C ALA A 136 -16.52 1.29 -18.55
N GLN A 137 -16.72 0.15 -17.90
CA GLN A 137 -16.30 -0.11 -16.52
C GLN A 137 -14.77 0.01 -16.37
N ARG A 138 -14.00 -0.61 -17.28
CA ARG A 138 -12.54 -0.46 -17.28
C ARG A 138 -12.12 1.00 -17.40
N LYS A 139 -12.69 1.74 -18.34
CA LYS A 139 -12.35 3.14 -18.57
C LYS A 139 -12.64 4.03 -17.34
N ASP A 140 -13.76 3.82 -16.68
CA ASP A 140 -14.12 4.60 -15.49
C ASP A 140 -13.22 4.25 -14.29
N LEU A 141 -12.91 2.96 -14.07
CA LEU A 141 -11.96 2.54 -13.03
C LEU A 141 -10.54 3.03 -13.30
N GLN A 142 -10.10 3.03 -14.55
CA GLN A 142 -8.80 3.59 -14.94
C GLN A 142 -8.74 5.08 -14.61
N ARG A 143 -9.78 5.84 -14.92
CA ARG A 143 -9.86 7.27 -14.58
C ARG A 143 -9.79 7.49 -13.06
N LYS A 144 -10.48 6.69 -12.26
CA LYS A 144 -10.42 6.76 -10.78
C LYS A 144 -9.02 6.40 -10.26
N SER A 145 -8.36 5.44 -10.88
CA SER A 145 -6.97 5.08 -10.56
C SER A 145 -6.01 6.23 -10.85
N ASP A 146 -6.16 6.92 -11.98
CA ASP A 146 -5.32 8.05 -12.34
C ASP A 146 -5.50 9.22 -11.37
N ILE A 147 -6.74 9.49 -10.92
CA ILE A 147 -7.03 10.48 -9.87
C ILE A 147 -6.33 10.10 -8.57
N ALA A 148 -6.44 8.84 -8.13
CA ALA A 148 -5.78 8.39 -6.90
C ALA A 148 -4.24 8.52 -6.97
N HIS A 149 -3.64 8.29 -8.14
CA HIS A 149 -2.21 8.52 -8.33
C HIS A 149 -1.84 10.01 -8.35
N GLN A 150 -2.72 10.88 -8.83
CA GLN A 150 -2.50 12.33 -8.75
C GLN A 150 -2.54 12.80 -7.29
N GLU A 151 -3.55 12.39 -6.55
CA GLU A 151 -3.67 12.69 -5.11
C GLU A 151 -2.45 12.20 -4.31
N LEU A 152 -1.93 11.00 -4.63
CA LEU A 152 -0.70 10.50 -4.04
C LEU A 152 0.50 11.42 -4.32
N ARG A 153 0.66 11.88 -5.56
CA ARG A 153 1.76 12.82 -5.89
C ARG A 153 1.65 14.10 -5.07
N ASP A 154 0.44 14.67 -5.00
CA ASP A 154 0.19 15.91 -4.25
C ASP A 154 0.45 15.73 -2.75
N GLN A 155 0.07 14.58 -2.18
CA GLN A 155 0.37 14.23 -0.79
C GLN A 155 1.87 14.06 -0.56
N MET A 156 2.58 13.39 -1.47
CA MET A 156 4.03 13.17 -1.32
C MET A 156 4.85 14.46 -1.40
N GLU A 157 4.41 15.46 -2.16
CA GLU A 157 5.05 16.78 -2.20
C GLU A 157 4.92 17.53 -0.86
N ASN A 158 3.85 17.27 -0.11
CA ASN A 158 3.61 17.88 1.21
C ASN A 158 4.41 17.21 2.35
N TYR A 159 5.03 16.05 2.12
CA TYR A 159 5.90 15.37 3.09
C TYR A 159 7.39 15.74 2.90
N ASN A 160 7.69 16.97 2.57
CA ASN A 160 9.07 17.47 2.60
C ASN A 160 9.53 17.54 4.06
N ASP A 161 10.39 16.60 4.44
CA ASP A 161 11.08 16.56 5.74
C ASP A 161 12.28 17.52 5.75
#